data_417822e46aee0fbae17ac8bac1048d1a
#
_entry.id   417822e46aee0fbae17ac8bac1048d1a
#
_cell.length_a   1.000
_cell.length_b   1.000
_cell.length_c   1.000
_cell.angle_alpha   90.00
_cell.angle_beta   90.00
_cell.angle_gamma   90.00
#
_symmetry.space_group_name_H-M   'P 1'
#
loop_
_entity.id
_entity.type
_entity.pdbx_description
1 polymer ?
#
loop_
_entity_poly.entity_id
_entity_poly.type
_entity_poly.pdbx_seq_one_letter_code
_entity_poly.pdbx_strand_id
1 'polypeptide(L)'
;MISNDRASLEAAFTDVDVVYYLVHSMGFEKDFAAEERRAAENVVAAARKAGVRRIIYLSGLHPAGAELSTHLSSRTTVGELLIASGIETIVLQAGVVVGSGSASFEMIRHLTDRLPVMTTPKWVHNKIQPIAIRDVLHYLVEAATAEVPKSRTWDIGGPDVLEYGDMMQIYAEVAG
;
A
#
# COMPACT_ATOMS: atom_id res chain seq x y z
N MET A 1 -3.95 4.95 18.59
CA MET A 1 -4.24 4.97 17.14
C MET A 1 -5.75 4.82 16.95
N ILE A 2 -6.40 5.65 16.14
CA ILE A 2 -7.88 5.72 15.99
C ILE A 2 -8.46 4.36 15.56
N SER A 3 -7.75 3.59 14.72
CA SER A 3 -8.19 2.28 14.24
C SER A 3 -8.35 1.18 15.30
N ASN A 4 -7.91 1.41 16.55
CA ASN A 4 -8.09 0.49 17.67
C ASN A 4 -9.28 0.88 18.56
N ASP A 5 -9.85 2.07 18.39
CA ASP A 5 -11.05 2.52 19.09
C ASP A 5 -12.30 2.33 18.21
N ARG A 6 -13.03 1.27 18.46
CA ARG A 6 -14.20 0.89 17.69
C ARG A 6 -15.31 1.95 17.76
N ALA A 7 -15.51 2.59 18.90
CA ALA A 7 -16.54 3.63 19.05
C ALA A 7 -16.22 4.86 18.19
N SER A 8 -14.94 5.24 18.13
CA SER A 8 -14.46 6.32 17.27
C SER A 8 -14.65 6.00 15.78
N LEU A 9 -14.37 4.74 15.37
CA LEU A 9 -14.60 4.30 13.99
C LEU A 9 -16.08 4.29 13.61
N GLU A 10 -16.95 3.80 14.48
CA GLU A 10 -18.40 3.79 14.27
C GLU A 10 -18.95 5.21 14.09
N ALA A 11 -18.49 6.16 14.91
CA ALA A 11 -18.86 7.57 14.77
C ALA A 11 -18.35 8.19 13.46
N ALA A 12 -17.10 7.88 13.07
CA ALA A 12 -16.47 8.39 11.85
C ALA A 12 -17.11 7.84 10.55
N PHE A 13 -17.73 6.66 10.60
CA PHE A 13 -18.31 6.01 9.42
C PHE A 13 -19.81 6.31 9.26
N THR A 14 -20.41 7.13 10.13
CA THR A 14 -21.80 7.55 9.99
C THR A 14 -21.99 8.30 8.66
N ASP A 15 -22.96 7.87 7.85
CA ASP A 15 -23.29 8.45 6.53
C ASP A 15 -22.11 8.39 5.51
N VAL A 16 -21.21 7.42 5.65
CA VAL A 16 -20.08 7.20 4.74
C VAL A 16 -20.37 6.04 3.78
N ASP A 17 -20.30 6.29 2.48
CA ASP A 17 -20.46 5.27 1.43
C ASP A 17 -19.16 4.52 1.13
N VAL A 18 -18.02 5.22 1.12
CA VAL A 18 -16.72 4.68 0.70
C VAL A 18 -15.66 4.96 1.75
N VAL A 19 -14.93 3.93 2.15
CA VAL A 19 -13.80 4.03 3.09
C VAL A 19 -12.50 3.75 2.37
N TYR A 20 -11.56 4.70 2.45
CA TYR A 20 -10.17 4.48 2.05
C TYR A 20 -9.37 3.99 3.26
N TYR A 21 -8.97 2.72 3.24
CA TYR A 21 -8.11 2.15 4.24
C TYR A 21 -6.65 2.31 3.81
N LEU A 22 -5.99 3.36 4.32
CA LEU A 22 -4.61 3.73 3.97
C LEU A 22 -3.66 3.59 5.16
N VAL A 23 -4.12 2.93 6.23
CA VAL A 23 -3.35 2.76 7.46
C VAL A 23 -2.47 1.52 7.34
N HIS A 24 -1.20 1.68 7.70
CA HIS A 24 -0.27 0.58 7.88
C HIS A 24 0.67 0.91 9.04
N SER A 25 1.03 -0.10 9.80
CA SER A 25 1.99 0.04 10.88
C SER A 25 3.41 0.01 10.31
N MET A 26 4.23 1.00 10.69
CA MET A 26 5.66 1.03 10.37
C MET A 26 6.51 0.65 11.60
N GLY A 27 5.94 -0.04 12.58
CA GLY A 27 6.59 -0.42 13.81
C GLY A 27 7.52 -1.63 13.65
N PHE A 28 8.60 -1.62 14.42
CA PHE A 28 9.52 -2.76 14.57
C PHE A 28 9.10 -3.70 15.71
N GLU A 29 7.89 -3.55 16.23
CA GLU A 29 7.41 -4.34 17.37
C GLU A 29 7.01 -5.76 16.91
N LYS A 30 7.27 -6.75 17.79
CA LYS A 30 7.05 -8.17 17.50
C LYS A 30 5.60 -8.53 17.16
N ASP A 31 4.63 -7.66 17.49
CA ASP A 31 3.20 -7.91 17.37
C ASP A 31 2.49 -7.04 16.32
N PHE A 32 3.25 -6.29 15.47
CA PHE A 32 2.64 -5.37 14.51
C PHE A 32 1.63 -6.04 13.56
N ALA A 33 1.88 -7.29 13.15
CA ALA A 33 0.97 -8.03 12.26
C ALA A 33 -0.39 -8.33 12.95
N ALA A 34 -0.36 -8.66 14.24
CA ALA A 34 -1.58 -8.85 15.03
C ALA A 34 -2.32 -7.53 15.24
N GLU A 35 -1.61 -6.43 15.41
CA GLU A 35 -2.20 -5.10 15.52
C GLU A 35 -2.84 -4.64 14.20
N GLU A 36 -2.16 -4.81 13.07
CA GLU A 36 -2.72 -4.50 11.73
C GLU A 36 -3.98 -5.30 11.46
N ARG A 37 -3.94 -6.60 11.76
CA ARG A 37 -5.11 -7.46 11.62
C ARG A 37 -6.27 -6.98 12.49
N ARG A 38 -6.03 -6.69 13.78
CA ARG A 38 -7.07 -6.20 14.71
C ARG A 38 -7.64 -4.85 14.23
N ALA A 39 -6.78 -3.95 13.75
CA ALA A 39 -7.23 -2.68 13.19
C ALA A 39 -8.15 -2.87 11.99
N ALA A 40 -7.80 -3.77 11.06
CA ALA A 40 -8.63 -4.11 9.92
C ALA A 40 -9.97 -4.76 10.33
N GLU A 41 -9.96 -5.68 11.33
CA GLU A 41 -11.17 -6.29 11.88
C GLU A 41 -12.11 -5.25 12.50
N ASN A 42 -11.59 -4.25 13.21
CA ASN A 42 -12.36 -3.14 13.76
C ASN A 42 -12.98 -2.27 12.68
N VAL A 43 -12.20 -1.96 11.62
CA VAL A 43 -12.71 -1.19 10.46
C VAL A 43 -13.83 -1.94 9.76
N VAL A 44 -13.67 -3.24 9.50
CA VAL A 44 -14.73 -4.07 8.90
C VAL A 44 -16.00 -4.07 9.76
N ALA A 45 -15.85 -4.24 11.08
CA ALA A 45 -17.00 -4.26 12.00
C ALA A 45 -17.74 -2.92 11.99
N ALA A 46 -17.02 -1.80 12.04
CA ALA A 46 -17.60 -0.46 11.99
C ALA A 46 -18.23 -0.16 10.62
N ALA A 47 -17.57 -0.53 9.53
CA ALA A 47 -18.06 -0.34 8.18
C ALA A 47 -19.36 -1.11 7.90
N ARG A 48 -19.44 -2.36 8.36
CA ARG A 48 -20.68 -3.16 8.27
C ARG A 48 -21.84 -2.53 9.05
N LYS A 49 -21.56 -2.06 10.27
CA LYS A 49 -22.58 -1.43 11.12
C LYS A 49 -23.11 -0.13 10.52
N ALA A 50 -22.23 0.65 9.89
CA ALA A 50 -22.58 1.90 9.23
C ALA A 50 -23.21 1.72 7.84
N GLY A 51 -23.19 0.51 7.26
CA GLY A 51 -23.69 0.26 5.91
C GLY A 51 -22.77 0.78 4.81
N VAL A 52 -21.47 0.89 5.07
CA VAL A 52 -20.47 1.29 4.07
C VAL A 52 -20.55 0.37 2.86
N ARG A 53 -20.68 0.96 1.67
CA ARG A 53 -20.82 0.23 0.42
C ARG A 53 -19.52 -0.35 -0.09
N ARG A 54 -18.40 0.38 0.07
CA ARG A 54 -17.12 0.02 -0.53
C ARG A 54 -15.94 0.34 0.39
N ILE A 55 -14.94 -0.55 0.38
CA ILE A 55 -13.63 -0.32 0.97
C ILE A 55 -12.58 -0.33 -0.13
N ILE A 56 -11.69 0.67 -0.13
CA ILE A 56 -10.54 0.77 -1.02
C ILE A 56 -9.29 0.68 -0.16
N TYR A 57 -8.42 -0.28 -0.46
CA TYR A 57 -7.19 -0.51 0.29
C TYR A 57 -5.97 -0.37 -0.62
N LEU A 58 -5.01 0.45 -0.21
CA LEU A 58 -3.71 0.56 -0.89
C LEU A 58 -2.68 -0.32 -0.19
N SER A 59 -2.21 -1.33 -0.90
CA SER A 59 -1.24 -2.34 -0.43
C SER A 59 0.06 -2.27 -1.22
N GLY A 60 1.04 -3.09 -0.82
CA GLY A 60 2.30 -3.23 -1.55
C GLY A 60 2.24 -4.31 -2.64
N LEU A 61 2.82 -4.01 -3.79
CA LEU A 61 2.98 -4.97 -4.88
C LEU A 61 3.96 -6.07 -4.48
N HIS A 62 3.61 -7.30 -4.77
CA HIS A 62 4.48 -8.46 -4.55
C HIS A 62 4.30 -9.50 -5.67
N PRO A 63 5.38 -10.20 -6.07
CA PRO A 63 5.28 -11.29 -7.05
C PRO A 63 4.44 -12.45 -6.49
N ALA A 64 3.63 -13.07 -7.35
CA ALA A 64 2.89 -14.26 -6.99
C ALA A 64 3.85 -15.41 -6.64
N GLY A 65 3.63 -16.09 -5.51
CA GLY A 65 4.42 -17.22 -5.08
C GLY A 65 5.81 -16.90 -4.49
N ALA A 66 6.14 -15.62 -4.32
CA ALA A 66 7.38 -15.22 -3.65
C ALA A 66 7.29 -15.38 -2.13
N GLU A 67 8.44 -15.64 -1.50
CA GLU A 67 8.56 -15.53 -0.05
C GLU A 67 8.46 -14.07 0.35
N LEU A 68 7.37 -13.71 1.06
CA LEU A 68 7.08 -12.34 1.41
C LEU A 68 7.84 -11.94 2.68
N SER A 69 8.30 -10.69 2.72
CA SER A 69 8.72 -10.09 3.98
C SER A 69 7.54 -10.05 4.96
N THR A 70 7.83 -10.02 6.26
CA THR A 70 6.80 -9.97 7.30
C THR A 70 5.80 -8.82 7.09
N HIS A 71 6.29 -7.66 6.63
CA HIS A 71 5.44 -6.51 6.31
C HIS A 71 4.52 -6.74 5.10
N LEU A 72 5.03 -7.31 4.03
CA LEU A 72 4.20 -7.63 2.85
C LEU A 72 3.20 -8.73 3.15
N SER A 73 3.60 -9.76 3.91
CA SER A 73 2.70 -10.82 4.37
C SER A 73 1.54 -10.26 5.22
N SER A 74 1.82 -9.35 6.15
CA SER A 74 0.78 -8.70 6.95
C SER A 74 -0.20 -7.91 6.07
N ARG A 75 0.32 -7.13 5.10
CA ARG A 75 -0.52 -6.37 4.15
C ARG A 75 -1.39 -7.26 3.28
N THR A 76 -0.86 -8.40 2.83
CA THR A 76 -1.63 -9.40 2.06
C THR A 76 -2.77 -9.95 2.93
N THR A 77 -2.48 -10.34 4.17
CA THR A 77 -3.48 -10.81 5.13
C THR A 77 -4.58 -9.77 5.37
N VAL A 78 -4.23 -8.50 5.52
CA VAL A 78 -5.21 -7.41 5.65
C VAL A 78 -6.08 -7.31 4.39
N GLY A 79 -5.49 -7.34 3.19
CA GLY A 79 -6.24 -7.32 1.92
C GLY A 79 -7.23 -8.47 1.80
N GLU A 80 -6.80 -9.69 2.13
CA GLU A 80 -7.66 -10.89 2.14
C GLU A 80 -8.82 -10.76 3.16
N LEU A 81 -8.54 -10.26 4.36
CA LEU A 81 -9.55 -10.01 5.38
C LEU A 81 -10.60 -9.01 4.90
N LEU A 82 -10.17 -7.91 4.29
CA LEU A 82 -11.08 -6.90 3.74
C LEU A 82 -11.93 -7.48 2.61
N ILE A 83 -11.36 -8.26 1.69
CA ILE A 83 -12.09 -8.94 0.60
C ILE A 83 -13.11 -9.94 1.18
N ALA A 84 -12.73 -10.71 2.18
CA ALA A 84 -13.60 -11.69 2.85
C ALA A 84 -14.68 -11.03 3.72
N SER A 85 -14.64 -9.73 3.93
CA SER A 85 -15.60 -9.00 4.76
C SER A 85 -17.03 -9.02 4.25
N GLY A 86 -17.26 -9.30 2.98
CA GLY A 86 -18.58 -9.19 2.33
C GLY A 86 -18.97 -7.76 1.94
N ILE A 87 -18.15 -6.74 2.28
CA ILE A 87 -18.26 -5.38 1.74
C ILE A 87 -17.50 -5.38 0.40
N GLU A 88 -18.02 -4.69 -0.61
CA GLU A 88 -17.30 -4.55 -1.88
C GLU A 88 -15.92 -3.94 -1.64
N THR A 89 -14.87 -4.67 -1.98
CA THR A 89 -13.50 -4.27 -1.67
C THR A 89 -12.61 -4.27 -2.90
N ILE A 90 -11.92 -3.15 -3.11
CA ILE A 90 -10.88 -2.98 -4.12
C ILE A 90 -9.54 -2.87 -3.41
N VAL A 91 -8.64 -3.83 -3.65
CA VAL A 91 -7.26 -3.77 -3.17
C VAL A 91 -6.37 -3.34 -4.33
N LEU A 92 -5.70 -2.20 -4.20
CA LEU A 92 -4.71 -1.71 -5.16
C LEU A 92 -3.32 -2.04 -4.61
N GLN A 93 -2.53 -2.82 -5.35
CA GLN A 93 -1.14 -3.13 -4.98
C GLN A 93 -0.20 -2.27 -5.81
N ALA A 94 0.50 -1.36 -5.15
CA ALA A 94 1.48 -0.47 -5.76
C ALA A 94 2.91 -0.90 -5.42
N GLY A 95 3.81 -0.75 -6.38
CA GLY A 95 5.25 -0.87 -6.15
C GLY A 95 5.82 0.36 -5.44
N VAL A 96 7.00 0.80 -5.85
CA VAL A 96 7.60 2.02 -5.31
C VAL A 96 6.83 3.25 -5.81
N VAL A 97 6.20 3.96 -4.88
CA VAL A 97 5.53 5.22 -5.19
C VAL A 97 6.55 6.34 -5.27
N VAL A 98 6.62 6.99 -6.44
CA VAL A 98 7.54 8.12 -6.70
C VAL A 98 6.79 9.43 -6.53
N GLY A 99 7.26 10.27 -5.61
CA GLY A 99 6.66 11.57 -5.33
C GLY A 99 7.27 12.23 -4.11
N SER A 100 7.02 13.52 -3.96
CA SER A 100 7.50 14.29 -2.80
C SER A 100 6.93 13.70 -1.50
N GLY A 101 7.82 13.45 -0.52
CA GLY A 101 7.45 12.85 0.77
C GLY A 101 7.26 11.33 0.76
N SER A 102 7.48 10.64 -0.36
CA SER A 102 7.50 9.18 -0.41
C SER A 102 8.72 8.64 0.32
N ALA A 103 8.52 7.88 1.40
CA ALA A 103 9.62 7.29 2.16
C ALA A 103 10.52 6.39 1.30
N SER A 104 9.95 5.63 0.37
CA SER A 104 10.71 4.76 -0.54
C SER A 104 11.56 5.56 -1.51
N PHE A 105 11.02 6.65 -2.06
CA PHE A 105 11.75 7.52 -2.98
C PHE A 105 12.85 8.32 -2.23
N GLU A 106 12.54 8.85 -1.04
CA GLU A 106 13.52 9.54 -0.20
C GLU A 106 14.68 8.61 0.21
N MET A 107 14.41 7.34 0.45
CA MET A 107 15.46 6.35 0.71
C MET A 107 16.39 6.19 -0.50
N ILE A 108 15.84 6.05 -1.72
CA ILE A 108 16.62 5.95 -2.96
C ILE A 108 17.47 7.21 -3.13
N ARG A 109 16.87 8.38 -2.96
CA ARG A 109 17.56 9.68 -3.04
C ARG A 109 18.74 9.76 -2.07
N HIS A 110 18.50 9.48 -0.78
CA HIS A 110 19.53 9.51 0.23
C HIS A 110 20.68 8.51 0.02
N LEU A 111 20.36 7.33 -0.51
CA LEU A 111 21.39 6.35 -0.84
C LEU A 111 22.26 6.85 -2.01
N THR A 112 21.64 7.38 -3.06
CA THR A 112 22.34 7.91 -4.23
C THR A 112 23.22 9.10 -3.87
N ASP A 113 22.71 10.06 -3.09
CA ASP A 113 23.42 11.27 -2.69
C ASP A 113 24.65 11.00 -1.80
N ARG A 114 24.64 9.91 -1.03
CA ARG A 114 25.68 9.64 -0.02
C ARG A 114 26.71 8.58 -0.41
N LEU A 115 26.49 7.80 -1.44
CA LEU A 115 27.35 6.69 -1.81
C LEU A 115 28.02 6.93 -3.18
N PRO A 116 29.17 7.61 -3.22
CA PRO A 116 29.88 7.86 -4.48
C PRO A 116 30.46 6.59 -5.13
N VAL A 117 30.61 5.52 -4.36
CA VAL A 117 30.97 4.17 -4.85
C VAL A 117 30.11 3.17 -4.12
N MET A 118 29.14 2.60 -4.80
CA MET A 118 28.27 1.56 -4.22
C MET A 118 28.88 0.16 -4.40
N THR A 119 29.24 -0.46 -3.29
CA THR A 119 29.16 -1.92 -3.21
C THR A 119 27.69 -2.28 -3.11
N THR A 120 27.08 -2.57 -4.27
CA THR A 120 25.65 -2.77 -4.40
C THR A 120 25.21 -4.04 -3.66
N PRO A 121 24.33 -3.98 -2.67
CA PRO A 121 23.71 -5.16 -2.08
C PRO A 121 22.91 -5.92 -3.14
N LYS A 122 22.76 -7.24 -2.98
CA LYS A 122 22.04 -8.09 -3.95
C LYS A 122 20.61 -7.63 -4.26
N TRP A 123 19.95 -6.94 -3.32
CA TRP A 123 18.58 -6.44 -3.50
C TRP A 123 18.46 -5.34 -4.56
N VAL A 124 19.55 -4.69 -4.96
CA VAL A 124 19.57 -3.66 -6.02
C VAL A 124 19.11 -4.22 -7.37
N HIS A 125 19.28 -5.53 -7.59
CA HIS A 125 18.82 -6.22 -8.79
C HIS A 125 17.36 -6.70 -8.70
N ASN A 126 16.67 -6.43 -7.60
CA ASN A 126 15.24 -6.75 -7.53
C ASN A 126 14.46 -5.85 -8.47
N LYS A 127 13.60 -6.48 -9.27
CA LYS A 127 12.71 -5.77 -10.17
C LYS A 127 11.59 -5.08 -9.40
N ILE A 128 11.33 -3.87 -9.82
CA ILE A 128 10.26 -3.02 -9.30
C ILE A 128 9.51 -2.39 -10.45
N GLN A 129 8.28 -2.01 -10.21
CA GLN A 129 7.47 -1.24 -11.15
C GLN A 129 7.07 0.07 -10.46
N PRO A 130 7.87 1.14 -10.59
CA PRO A 130 7.58 2.41 -9.93
C PRO A 130 6.32 3.04 -10.51
N ILE A 131 5.61 3.77 -9.66
CA ILE A 131 4.39 4.50 -10.04
C ILE A 131 4.42 5.91 -9.48
N ALA A 132 4.04 6.89 -10.28
CA ALA A 132 3.95 8.26 -9.80
C ALA A 132 2.80 8.42 -8.79
N ILE A 133 3.00 9.23 -7.75
CA ILE A 133 1.96 9.49 -6.74
C ILE A 133 0.66 10.01 -7.37
N ARG A 134 0.77 10.81 -8.44
CA ARG A 134 -0.39 11.33 -9.16
C ARG A 134 -1.23 10.20 -9.76
N ASP A 135 -0.58 9.15 -10.28
CA ASP A 135 -1.27 8.03 -10.89
C ASP A 135 -1.89 7.12 -9.80
N VAL A 136 -1.23 6.96 -8.65
CA VAL A 136 -1.83 6.29 -7.48
C VAL A 136 -3.09 7.02 -7.04
N LEU A 137 -3.05 8.35 -6.94
CA LEU A 137 -4.21 9.16 -6.58
C LEU A 137 -5.34 9.03 -7.61
N HIS A 138 -5.01 8.99 -8.90
CA HIS A 138 -5.99 8.75 -9.96
C HIS A 138 -6.69 7.39 -9.75
N TYR A 139 -5.93 6.30 -9.57
CA TYR A 139 -6.52 4.98 -9.30
C TYR A 139 -7.38 4.95 -8.04
N LEU A 140 -6.96 5.62 -6.97
CA LEU A 140 -7.75 5.70 -5.74
C LEU A 140 -9.08 6.41 -5.96
N VAL A 141 -9.08 7.52 -6.70
CA VAL A 141 -10.31 8.28 -7.00
C VAL A 141 -11.24 7.48 -7.89
N GLU A 142 -10.73 6.91 -8.98
CA GLU A 142 -11.52 6.08 -9.89
C GLU A 142 -12.11 4.85 -9.18
N ALA A 143 -11.37 4.24 -8.27
CA ALA A 143 -11.83 3.08 -7.50
C ALA A 143 -13.09 3.38 -6.66
N ALA A 144 -13.38 4.65 -6.33
CA ALA A 144 -14.58 4.99 -5.56
C ALA A 144 -15.88 4.71 -6.32
N THR A 145 -15.86 4.85 -7.64
CA THR A 145 -17.04 4.77 -8.51
C THR A 145 -16.98 3.67 -9.56
N ALA A 146 -15.79 3.08 -9.80
CA ALA A 146 -15.61 2.03 -10.78
C ALA A 146 -16.57 0.85 -10.54
N GLU A 147 -17.18 0.35 -11.60
CA GLU A 147 -17.95 -0.88 -11.54
C GLU A 147 -17.01 -2.07 -11.54
N VAL A 148 -17.13 -2.91 -10.51
CA VAL A 148 -16.31 -4.12 -10.38
C VAL A 148 -17.20 -5.35 -10.22
N PRO A 149 -16.92 -6.44 -10.96
CA PRO A 149 -17.77 -7.63 -10.92
C PRO A 149 -17.70 -8.36 -9.56
N LYS A 150 -16.60 -8.16 -8.83
CA LYS A 150 -16.37 -8.75 -7.49
C LYS A 150 -15.20 -8.07 -6.79
N SER A 151 -15.17 -8.18 -5.47
CA SER A 151 -14.01 -7.80 -4.67
C SER A 151 -12.76 -8.56 -5.10
N ARG A 152 -11.66 -7.86 -5.36
CA ARG A 152 -10.38 -8.46 -5.74
C ARG A 152 -9.23 -7.46 -5.61
N THR A 153 -8.03 -7.99 -5.84
CA THR A 153 -6.79 -7.24 -5.93
C THR A 153 -6.47 -6.87 -7.37
N TRP A 154 -5.91 -5.67 -7.58
CA TRP A 154 -5.34 -5.17 -8.83
C TRP A 154 -3.93 -4.66 -8.57
N ASP A 155 -3.00 -5.06 -9.43
CA ASP A 155 -1.67 -4.49 -9.45
C ASP A 155 -1.71 -3.18 -10.23
N ILE A 156 -1.15 -2.12 -9.66
CA ILE A 156 -1.00 -0.82 -10.29
C ILE A 156 0.48 -0.44 -10.35
N GLY A 157 0.90 0.09 -11.50
CA GLY A 157 2.31 0.45 -11.73
C GLY A 157 2.44 1.43 -12.86
N GLY A 158 3.61 2.03 -12.99
CA GLY A 158 4.01 2.77 -14.18
C GLY A 158 4.29 1.83 -15.37
N PRO A 159 4.65 2.38 -16.52
CA PRO A 159 4.86 1.59 -17.75
C PRO A 159 6.13 0.72 -17.70
N ASP A 160 7.11 1.10 -16.88
CA ASP A 160 8.43 0.50 -16.89
C ASP A 160 8.65 -0.42 -15.70
N VAL A 161 9.27 -1.57 -15.97
CA VAL A 161 9.81 -2.48 -14.97
C VAL A 161 11.30 -2.27 -14.89
N LEU A 162 11.80 -1.81 -13.77
CA LEU A 162 13.19 -1.42 -13.54
C LEU A 162 13.81 -2.26 -12.40
N GLU A 163 15.13 -2.24 -12.28
CA GLU A 163 15.82 -2.63 -11.05
C GLU A 163 15.93 -1.42 -10.12
N TYR A 164 16.11 -1.64 -8.82
CA TYR A 164 16.39 -0.54 -7.89
C TYR A 164 17.65 0.24 -8.30
N GLY A 165 18.66 -0.47 -8.86
CA GLY A 165 19.88 0.14 -9.40
C GLY A 165 19.60 1.11 -10.52
N ASP A 166 18.71 0.75 -11.44
CA ASP A 166 18.31 1.63 -12.56
C ASP A 166 17.67 2.92 -12.03
N MET A 167 16.78 2.81 -11.04
CA MET A 167 16.17 3.99 -10.43
C MET A 167 17.20 4.92 -9.79
N MET A 168 18.21 4.37 -9.11
CA MET A 168 19.28 5.15 -8.49
C MET A 168 20.12 5.87 -9.55
N GLN A 169 20.43 5.17 -10.64
CA GLN A 169 21.17 5.74 -11.77
C GLN A 169 20.38 6.85 -12.46
N ILE A 170 19.10 6.60 -12.79
CA ILE A 170 18.22 7.61 -13.40
C ILE A 170 18.11 8.85 -12.49
N TYR A 171 17.96 8.63 -11.16
CA TYR A 171 17.93 9.75 -10.24
C TYR A 171 19.25 10.54 -10.28
N ALA A 172 20.40 9.88 -10.22
CA ALA A 172 21.71 10.54 -10.27
C ALA A 172 21.89 11.36 -11.56
N GLU A 173 21.46 10.85 -12.71
CA GLU A 173 21.54 11.54 -13.99
C GLU A 173 20.64 12.78 -14.06
N VAL A 174 19.45 12.74 -13.40
CA VAL A 174 18.50 13.86 -13.41
C VAL A 174 18.82 14.90 -12.34
N ALA A 175 19.36 14.48 -11.20
CA ALA A 175 19.68 15.36 -10.08
C ALA A 175 21.02 16.12 -10.26
N GLY A 176 21.92 15.67 -11.16
CA GLY A 176 23.20 16.31 -11.50
C GLY A 176 24.28 16.03 -10.50
#